data_b701801e9d7c74d51f04e4059097458d
#
_entry.id   b701801e9d7c74d51f04e4059097458d
#
_cell.length_a   1.000
_cell.length_b   1.000
_cell.length_c   1.000
_cell.angle_alpha   90.00
_cell.angle_beta   90.00
_cell.angle_gamma   90.00
#
_symmetry.space_group_name_H-M   'P 1'
#
loop_
_entity.id
_entity.type
_entity.pdbx_description
1 polymer ?
#
loop_
_entity_poly.entity_id
_entity_poly.type
_entity_poly.pdbx_seq_one_letter_code
_entity_poly.pdbx_strand_id
1 'polypeptide(L)'
;MSEDSVEAKSVHPDWEAVRSRLRQSHPTFFELEAGGALLMDLGSDGWLLELTPDGRLLCQMGMDIEDIMSLMSEGTPEDLGTDEVAKQAKYYLQPAVAKFRPTLHGAGFEETTEMTEDYVAATFHKAMDYHKPDEVEQMVGWCRQQFGA
;
A
#
# COMPACT_ATOMS: atom_id res chain seq x y z
N MET A 1 -7.88 6.88 27.98
CA MET A 1 -8.90 7.48 27.28
C MET A 1 -8.52 8.07 25.99
N SER A 2 -7.52 8.89 25.93
CA SER A 2 -7.23 9.56 24.69
C SER A 2 -6.78 8.59 23.62
N GLU A 3 -6.11 7.53 23.98
CA GLU A 3 -5.70 6.58 22.97
C GLU A 3 -6.89 5.95 22.29
N ASP A 4 -7.88 5.62 23.08
CA ASP A 4 -9.07 5.01 22.52
C ASP A 4 -9.74 5.95 21.56
N SER A 5 -9.78 7.23 21.90
CA SER A 5 -10.38 8.20 21.01
C SER A 5 -9.64 8.31 19.70
N VAL A 6 -8.31 8.29 19.75
CA VAL A 6 -7.52 8.40 18.55
C VAL A 6 -7.76 7.19 17.64
N GLU A 7 -7.78 6.02 18.22
CA GLU A 7 -7.99 4.83 17.44
C GLU A 7 -9.39 4.79 16.84
N ALA A 8 -10.37 5.24 17.61
CA ALA A 8 -11.73 5.26 17.11
C ALA A 8 -11.85 6.19 15.91
N LYS A 9 -11.08 7.29 15.90
CA LYS A 9 -11.15 8.21 14.78
C LYS A 9 -10.60 7.62 13.50
N SER A 10 -9.74 6.63 13.60
CA SER A 10 -9.12 6.09 12.39
C SER A 10 -9.98 5.03 11.73
N VAL A 11 -11.18 4.75 12.26
CA VAL A 11 -12.08 3.78 11.63
C VAL A 11 -13.29 4.53 11.11
N HIS A 12 -13.49 4.44 9.80
CA HIS A 12 -14.64 5.07 9.16
C HIS A 12 -15.93 4.36 9.60
N PRO A 13 -17.00 5.11 9.86
CA PRO A 13 -18.27 4.48 10.30
C PRO A 13 -18.81 3.42 9.36
N ASP A 14 -18.53 3.53 8.08
CA ASP A 14 -19.02 2.57 7.09
C ASP A 14 -18.02 1.48 6.77
N TRP A 15 -16.92 1.40 7.51
CA TRP A 15 -15.86 0.46 7.21
C TRP A 15 -16.34 -0.99 7.18
N GLU A 16 -17.17 -1.37 8.14
CA GLU A 16 -17.63 -2.76 8.20
C GLU A 16 -18.44 -3.13 6.97
N ALA A 17 -19.30 -2.23 6.52
CA ALA A 17 -20.10 -2.48 5.32
C ALA A 17 -19.24 -2.57 4.07
N VAL A 18 -18.29 -1.67 3.93
CA VAL A 18 -17.37 -1.67 2.80
C VAL A 18 -16.53 -2.94 2.81
N ARG A 19 -15.99 -3.29 3.97
CA ARG A 19 -15.14 -4.46 4.12
C ARG A 19 -15.88 -5.74 3.70
N SER A 20 -17.09 -5.90 4.20
CA SER A 20 -17.90 -7.08 3.86
C SER A 20 -18.19 -7.15 2.37
N ARG A 21 -18.55 -6.02 1.79
CA ARG A 21 -18.87 -5.97 0.38
C ARG A 21 -17.65 -6.30 -0.49
N LEU A 22 -16.52 -5.70 -0.15
CA LEU A 22 -15.31 -5.91 -0.95
C LEU A 22 -14.82 -7.35 -0.85
N ARG A 23 -14.96 -7.97 0.31
CA ARG A 23 -14.58 -9.37 0.44
C ARG A 23 -15.46 -10.29 -0.39
N GLN A 24 -16.71 -9.91 -0.60
CA GLN A 24 -17.60 -10.70 -1.47
C GLN A 24 -17.29 -10.50 -2.94
N SER A 25 -17.05 -9.25 -3.34
CA SER A 25 -16.76 -8.94 -4.75
C SER A 25 -15.36 -9.36 -5.16
N HIS A 26 -14.43 -9.32 -4.22
CA HIS A 26 -13.03 -9.63 -4.49
C HIS A 26 -12.53 -10.62 -3.45
N PRO A 27 -12.82 -11.91 -3.64
CA PRO A 27 -12.53 -12.92 -2.59
C PRO A 27 -11.06 -13.11 -2.29
N THR A 28 -10.15 -12.57 -3.12
CA THR A 28 -8.73 -12.68 -2.85
C THR A 28 -8.25 -11.73 -1.77
N PHE A 29 -9.10 -10.80 -1.31
CA PHE A 29 -8.73 -9.96 -0.16
C PHE A 29 -8.55 -10.84 1.08
N PHE A 30 -7.56 -10.48 1.89
CA PHE A 30 -7.32 -11.16 3.16
C PHE A 30 -7.05 -10.13 4.24
N GLU A 31 -7.13 -10.55 5.49
CA GLU A 31 -6.90 -9.71 6.65
C GLU A 31 -5.78 -10.28 7.48
N LEU A 32 -4.91 -9.44 7.98
CA LEU A 32 -3.90 -9.90 8.94
C LEU A 32 -4.48 -9.97 10.35
N GLU A 33 -5.46 -9.11 10.64
CA GLU A 33 -6.19 -9.21 11.88
C GLU A 33 -7.65 -8.92 11.62
N ALA A 34 -8.52 -9.55 12.39
CA ALA A 34 -9.95 -9.49 12.18
C ALA A 34 -10.43 -8.04 12.24
N GLY A 35 -11.16 -7.63 11.22
CA GLY A 35 -11.70 -6.28 11.15
C GLY A 35 -10.70 -5.21 10.74
N GLY A 36 -9.46 -5.59 10.50
CA GLY A 36 -8.44 -4.65 10.06
C GLY A 36 -8.45 -4.41 8.57
N ALA A 37 -7.36 -3.83 8.06
CA ALA A 37 -7.25 -3.50 6.66
C ALA A 37 -7.40 -4.73 5.78
N LEU A 38 -7.93 -4.53 4.59
CA LEU A 38 -8.00 -5.57 3.57
C LEU A 38 -6.78 -5.49 2.68
N LEU A 39 -6.16 -6.63 2.42
CA LEU A 39 -4.95 -6.70 1.64
C LEU A 39 -5.14 -7.63 0.45
N MET A 40 -4.54 -7.32 -0.67
CA MET A 40 -4.63 -8.15 -1.85
C MET A 40 -3.29 -8.10 -2.60
N ASP A 41 -2.75 -9.27 -2.91
CA ASP A 41 -1.58 -9.38 -3.75
C ASP A 41 -2.01 -9.04 -5.18
N LEU A 42 -1.32 -8.10 -5.80
CA LEU A 42 -1.67 -7.68 -7.16
C LEU A 42 -0.92 -8.48 -8.23
N GLY A 43 -0.27 -9.53 -7.81
CA GLY A 43 0.25 -10.51 -8.75
C GLY A 43 1.68 -10.29 -9.12
N SER A 44 1.95 -9.47 -10.09
CA SER A 44 3.30 -9.37 -10.60
C SER A 44 4.11 -8.33 -9.85
N ASP A 45 5.40 -8.56 -9.76
CA ASP A 45 6.37 -7.58 -9.28
C ASP A 45 6.23 -7.16 -7.83
N GLY A 46 5.44 -7.89 -7.05
CA GLY A 46 5.36 -7.59 -5.62
C GLY A 46 4.49 -6.42 -5.22
N TRP A 47 3.60 -6.00 -6.10
CA TRP A 47 2.65 -4.94 -5.76
C TRP A 47 1.56 -5.47 -4.84
N LEU A 48 1.17 -4.65 -3.87
CA LEU A 48 0.15 -5.00 -2.89
C LEU A 48 -0.90 -3.90 -2.85
N LEU A 49 -2.16 -4.30 -2.81
CA LEU A 49 -3.28 -3.37 -2.66
C LEU A 49 -3.75 -3.43 -1.22
N GLU A 50 -3.99 -2.28 -0.63
CA GLU A 50 -4.48 -2.21 0.74
C GLU A 50 -5.64 -1.24 0.83
N LEU A 51 -6.73 -1.67 1.48
CA LEU A 51 -7.86 -0.80 1.76
C LEU A 51 -7.90 -0.63 3.27
N THR A 52 -7.78 0.60 3.74
CA THR A 52 -7.62 0.85 5.16
C THR A 52 -8.95 1.15 5.84
N PRO A 53 -9.04 0.87 7.15
CA PRO A 53 -10.29 1.18 7.87
C PRO A 53 -10.61 2.67 7.92
N ASP A 54 -9.62 3.53 7.72
CA ASP A 54 -9.84 4.97 7.82
C ASP A 54 -10.23 5.63 6.50
N GLY A 55 -10.40 4.85 5.44
CA GLY A 55 -10.92 5.42 4.20
C GLY A 55 -9.89 5.66 3.11
N ARG A 56 -8.82 4.89 3.08
CA ARG A 56 -7.78 5.07 2.07
C ARG A 56 -7.53 3.80 1.29
N LEU A 57 -7.20 3.98 0.03
CA LEU A 57 -6.79 2.89 -0.85
C LEU A 57 -5.34 3.10 -1.21
N LEU A 58 -4.52 2.07 -1.04
CA LEU A 58 -3.09 2.13 -1.29
C LEU A 58 -2.66 1.07 -2.27
N CYS A 59 -1.79 1.46 -3.21
CA CYS A 59 -1.06 0.50 -4.05
C CYS A 59 0.40 0.69 -3.70
N GLN A 60 1.05 -0.36 -3.24
CA GLN A 60 2.41 -0.20 -2.75
C GLN A 60 3.31 -1.33 -3.17
N MET A 61 4.57 -0.99 -3.35
CA MET A 61 5.61 -1.94 -3.68
C MET A 61 6.81 -1.62 -2.82
N GLY A 62 7.41 -2.63 -2.25
CA GLY A 62 8.50 -2.39 -1.34
C GLY A 62 9.57 -3.46 -1.37
N MET A 63 10.61 -3.22 -0.60
CA MET A 63 11.72 -4.14 -0.46
C MET A 63 12.12 -4.20 1.01
N ASP A 64 12.58 -5.37 1.42
CA ASP A 64 13.20 -5.52 2.73
C ASP A 64 14.52 -4.77 2.77
N ILE A 65 14.80 -4.15 3.89
CA ILE A 65 16.05 -3.40 4.03
C ILE A 65 17.27 -4.31 3.92
N GLU A 66 17.15 -5.53 4.41
CA GLU A 66 18.25 -6.49 4.27
C GLU A 66 18.57 -6.77 2.82
N ASP A 67 17.54 -6.90 1.99
CA ASP A 67 17.75 -7.13 0.57
C ASP A 67 18.41 -5.95 -0.09
N ILE A 68 18.01 -4.75 0.29
CA ILE A 68 18.62 -3.53 -0.26
C ILE A 68 20.10 -3.49 0.10
N MET A 69 20.41 -3.75 1.35
CA MET A 69 21.80 -3.73 1.79
C MET A 69 22.64 -4.76 1.07
N SER A 70 22.08 -5.93 0.81
CA SER A 70 22.79 -6.96 0.06
C SER A 70 23.11 -6.52 -1.35
N LEU A 71 22.19 -5.79 -1.96
CA LEU A 71 22.42 -5.30 -3.32
C LEU A 71 23.45 -4.19 -3.37
N MET A 72 23.51 -3.39 -2.31
CA MET A 72 24.41 -2.26 -2.30
C MET A 72 25.87 -2.63 -2.14
N SER A 73 26.22 -3.76 -1.53
CA SER A 73 27.37 -4.02 -1.17
C SER A 73 28.10 -4.83 -1.05
N GLU A 74 29.01 -4.56 -1.09
CA GLU A 74 30.16 -4.93 -0.76
C GLU A 74 30.63 -4.31 0.47
N GLY A 75 30.20 -3.23 0.86
CA GLY A 75 30.59 -2.62 2.09
C GLY A 75 29.90 -3.25 3.25
N THR A 76 30.16 -2.76 4.42
CA THR A 76 29.52 -3.21 5.62
C THR A 76 28.19 -2.48 5.80
N PRO A 77 27.09 -3.22 5.92
CA PRO A 77 25.78 -2.57 6.06
C PRO A 77 25.70 -1.63 7.23
N GLU A 78 26.45 -1.86 8.27
CA GLU A 78 26.42 -1.01 9.45
C GLU A 78 26.88 0.40 9.16
N ASP A 79 27.67 0.57 8.12
CA ASP A 79 28.19 1.90 7.79
C ASP A 79 27.18 2.73 7.00
N LEU A 80 26.05 2.15 6.61
CA LEU A 80 25.11 2.86 5.78
C LEU A 80 24.05 3.55 6.64
N GLY A 81 23.83 4.81 6.37
CA GLY A 81 22.81 5.57 7.06
C GLY A 81 21.45 5.27 6.50
N THR A 82 20.43 5.62 7.27
CA THR A 82 19.04 5.44 6.86
C THR A 82 18.74 6.16 5.56
N ASP A 83 19.27 7.37 5.39
CA ASP A 83 19.02 8.15 4.18
C ASP A 83 19.59 7.46 2.97
N GLU A 84 20.76 6.86 3.11
CA GLU A 84 21.40 6.19 2.00
C GLU A 84 20.62 4.95 1.59
N VAL A 85 20.13 4.18 2.57
CA VAL A 85 19.34 3.00 2.29
C VAL A 85 18.05 3.39 1.58
N ALA A 86 17.38 4.45 2.05
CA ALA A 86 16.14 4.91 1.43
C ALA A 86 16.37 5.35 -0.01
N LYS A 87 17.49 6.03 -0.25
CA LYS A 87 17.84 6.49 -1.59
C LYS A 87 18.05 5.31 -2.53
N GLN A 88 18.78 4.31 -2.06
CA GLN A 88 19.04 3.14 -2.88
C GLN A 88 17.76 2.34 -3.10
N ALA A 89 16.89 2.27 -2.12
CA ALA A 89 15.61 1.59 -2.29
C ALA A 89 14.81 2.24 -3.40
N LYS A 90 14.75 3.56 -3.44
CA LYS A 90 14.05 4.26 -4.51
C LYS A 90 14.65 3.91 -5.85
N TYR A 91 15.96 3.82 -5.93
CA TYR A 91 16.64 3.48 -7.16
C TYR A 91 16.22 2.08 -7.65
N TYR A 92 16.21 1.09 -6.74
CA TYR A 92 15.85 -0.26 -7.12
C TYR A 92 14.36 -0.41 -7.43
N LEU A 93 13.51 0.36 -6.78
CA LEU A 93 12.08 0.31 -7.03
C LEU A 93 11.67 1.08 -8.28
N GLN A 94 12.53 1.97 -8.75
CA GLN A 94 12.19 2.92 -9.80
C GLN A 94 11.62 2.27 -11.07
N PRO A 95 12.20 1.19 -11.62
CA PRO A 95 11.65 0.65 -12.87
C PRO A 95 10.21 0.19 -12.72
N ALA A 96 9.89 -0.49 -11.61
CA ALA A 96 8.54 -0.98 -11.38
C ALA A 96 7.59 0.17 -11.09
N VAL A 97 8.05 1.16 -10.32
CA VAL A 97 7.23 2.30 -9.96
C VAL A 97 6.95 3.16 -11.19
N ALA A 98 7.98 3.42 -12.01
CA ALA A 98 7.83 4.28 -13.17
C ALA A 98 6.81 3.72 -14.16
N LYS A 99 6.70 2.42 -14.23
CA LYS A 99 5.76 1.77 -15.14
C LYS A 99 4.31 2.16 -14.83
N PHE A 100 3.97 2.31 -13.56
CA PHE A 100 2.60 2.58 -13.16
C PHE A 100 2.35 4.01 -12.70
N ARG A 101 3.40 4.79 -12.50
CA ARG A 101 3.27 6.13 -11.94
C ARG A 101 2.32 7.04 -12.72
N PRO A 102 2.42 7.15 -14.05
CA PRO A 102 1.51 8.05 -14.76
C PRO A 102 0.06 7.60 -14.65
N THR A 103 -0.17 6.30 -14.68
CA THR A 103 -1.50 5.75 -14.59
C THR A 103 -2.11 6.04 -13.23
N LEU A 104 -1.34 5.82 -12.16
CA LEU A 104 -1.85 6.03 -10.81
C LEU A 104 -2.05 7.52 -10.53
N HIS A 105 -1.10 8.36 -10.93
CA HIS A 105 -1.28 9.81 -10.76
C HIS A 105 -2.49 10.31 -11.54
N GLY A 106 -2.71 9.78 -12.72
CA GLY A 106 -3.87 10.17 -13.52
C GLY A 106 -5.18 9.78 -12.89
N ALA A 107 -5.17 8.76 -12.02
CA ALA A 107 -6.38 8.35 -11.31
C ALA A 107 -6.54 9.05 -9.97
N GLY A 108 -5.64 9.97 -9.63
CA GLY A 108 -5.77 10.74 -8.40
C GLY A 108 -4.98 10.22 -7.20
N PHE A 109 -4.12 9.25 -7.42
CA PHE A 109 -3.27 8.74 -6.33
C PHE A 109 -2.08 9.68 -6.11
N GLU A 110 -1.68 9.82 -4.86
CA GLU A 110 -0.49 10.58 -4.48
C GLU A 110 0.59 9.61 -4.08
N GLU A 111 1.82 9.99 -4.37
CA GLU A 111 2.95 9.10 -4.15
C GLU A 111 3.75 9.53 -2.93
N THR A 112 4.07 8.58 -2.04
CA THR A 112 4.98 8.82 -0.93
C THR A 112 5.92 7.63 -0.82
N THR A 113 7.03 7.82 -0.12
CA THR A 113 7.93 6.72 0.21
C THR A 113 7.87 6.53 1.71
N GLU A 114 7.59 5.31 2.14
CA GLU A 114 7.48 5.00 3.56
C GLU A 114 8.58 4.04 3.95
N MET A 115 9.11 4.20 5.14
CA MET A 115 10.22 3.39 5.60
C MET A 115 9.99 3.00 7.04
N THR A 116 10.16 1.71 7.32
CA THR A 116 10.16 1.20 8.67
C THR A 116 11.55 0.67 8.96
N GLU A 117 11.72 0.02 10.10
CA GLU A 117 13.01 -0.58 10.44
C GLU A 117 13.41 -1.67 9.46
N ASP A 118 12.43 -2.36 8.89
CA ASP A 118 12.67 -3.53 8.07
C ASP A 118 12.39 -3.36 6.60
N TYR A 119 11.78 -2.27 6.20
CA TYR A 119 11.08 -2.24 4.91
C TYR A 119 11.00 -0.83 4.34
N VAL A 120 11.15 -0.69 3.04
CA VAL A 120 10.95 0.57 2.34
C VAL A 120 9.93 0.35 1.23
N ALA A 121 8.93 1.21 1.14
CA ALA A 121 7.87 1.05 0.15
C ALA A 121 7.60 2.34 -0.58
N ALA A 122 7.41 2.23 -1.88
CA ALA A 122 6.80 3.29 -2.68
C ALA A 122 5.30 3.09 -2.59
N THR A 123 4.60 4.09 -2.08
CA THR A 123 3.18 3.96 -1.78
C THR A 123 2.40 5.01 -2.57
N PHE A 124 1.39 4.55 -3.30
CA PHE A 124 0.44 5.42 -3.97
C PHE A 124 -0.87 5.31 -3.21
N HIS A 125 -1.39 6.43 -2.73
CA HIS A 125 -2.58 6.40 -1.89
C HIS A 125 -3.62 7.40 -2.37
N LYS A 126 -4.89 7.09 -2.08
CA LYS A 126 -6.01 7.90 -2.49
C LYS A 126 -7.09 7.78 -1.43
N ALA A 127 -7.64 8.92 -1.02
CA ALA A 127 -8.77 8.91 -0.09
C ALA A 127 -10.00 8.39 -0.82
N MET A 128 -10.78 7.54 -0.15
CA MET A 128 -11.98 6.96 -0.72
C MET A 128 -13.17 7.34 0.13
N ASP A 129 -14.32 7.48 -0.50
CA ASP A 129 -15.55 7.82 0.20
C ASP A 129 -16.31 6.53 0.49
N TYR A 130 -16.24 6.07 1.74
CA TYR A 130 -16.87 4.82 2.12
C TYR A 130 -18.40 4.93 2.22
N HIS A 131 -18.94 6.13 2.12
CA HIS A 131 -20.38 6.29 1.96
C HIS A 131 -20.84 5.86 0.58
N LYS A 132 -19.90 5.64 -0.34
CA LYS A 132 -20.20 5.22 -1.71
C LYS A 132 -19.46 3.92 -2.00
N PRO A 133 -19.93 2.80 -1.44
CA PRO A 133 -19.20 1.52 -1.62
C PRO A 133 -19.07 1.08 -3.07
N ASP A 134 -20.03 1.47 -3.93
CA ASP A 134 -19.92 1.14 -5.36
C ASP A 134 -18.68 1.75 -5.98
N GLU A 135 -18.35 2.97 -5.61
CA GLU A 135 -17.18 3.64 -6.15
C GLU A 135 -15.90 3.00 -5.63
N VAL A 136 -15.91 2.57 -4.37
CA VAL A 136 -14.76 1.89 -3.81
C VAL A 136 -14.52 0.57 -4.56
N GLU A 137 -15.59 -0.17 -4.78
CA GLU A 137 -15.52 -1.43 -5.50
C GLU A 137 -15.01 -1.25 -6.92
N GLN A 138 -15.49 -0.22 -7.59
CA GLN A 138 -15.04 0.09 -8.95
C GLN A 138 -13.56 0.44 -8.98
N MET A 139 -13.09 1.21 -8.01
CA MET A 139 -11.69 1.61 -7.97
C MET A 139 -10.78 0.41 -7.69
N VAL A 140 -11.21 -0.49 -6.81
CA VAL A 140 -10.45 -1.72 -6.55
C VAL A 140 -10.36 -2.55 -7.83
N GLY A 141 -11.48 -2.69 -8.55
CA GLY A 141 -11.48 -3.40 -9.82
C GLY A 141 -10.57 -2.76 -10.86
N TRP A 142 -10.57 -1.45 -10.91
CA TRP A 142 -9.70 -0.71 -11.80
C TRP A 142 -8.23 -0.98 -11.47
N CYS A 143 -7.88 -0.94 -10.18
CA CYS A 143 -6.51 -1.22 -9.76
C CYS A 143 -6.08 -2.63 -10.17
N ARG A 144 -6.94 -3.62 -9.93
CA ARG A 144 -6.62 -4.98 -10.31
C ARG A 144 -6.35 -5.08 -11.81
N GLN A 145 -7.15 -4.38 -12.59
CA GLN A 145 -7.02 -4.40 -14.02
C GLN A 145 -5.68 -3.82 -14.47
N GLN A 146 -5.26 -2.73 -13.83
CA GLN A 146 -4.00 -2.09 -14.19
C GLN A 146 -2.79 -3.00 -13.92
N PHE A 147 -2.87 -3.81 -12.88
CA PHE A 147 -1.77 -4.69 -12.50
C PHE A 147 -1.94 -6.12 -13.04
N GLY A 148 -3.01 -6.39 -13.75
CA GLY A 148 -3.23 -7.70 -14.35
C GLY A 148 -3.66 -8.76 -13.34
N ALA A 149 -4.25 -8.34 -12.24
CA ALA A 149 -4.61 -9.29 -11.18
C ALA A 149 -6.06 -9.74 -11.26
#